data_4c480bb0517cad703fc72f0d184a5edb
#
_entry.id   4c480bb0517cad703fc72f0d184a5edb
#
_cell.length_a   1.000
_cell.length_b   1.000
_cell.length_c   1.000
_cell.angle_alpha   90.00
_cell.angle_beta   90.00
_cell.angle_gamma   90.00
#
_symmetry.space_group_name_H-M   'P 1'
#
loop_
_entity.id
_entity.type
_entity.pdbx_description
1 polymer ?
#
loop_
_entity_poly.entity_id
_entity_poly.type
_entity_poly.pdbx_seq_one_letter_code
_entity_poly.pdbx_strand_id
1 'polypeptide(L)'
;LMDDQVAALQARGLPATCIHSLLERDERQRRLARVEAGEVRLLYVTPERFRVEGFLAAVQKVGVHRLAVDEAHCLSQWGHDFRPDYLRLGEVRRALGNPPCLALSATATPDVQRDI
;
A
#
# COMPACT_ATOMS: atom_id res chain seq x y z
N LEU A 1 10.62 -8.78 2.99
CA LEU A 1 9.82 -9.26 1.85
C LEU A 1 9.50 -8.14 0.87
N MET A 2 9.01 -7.01 1.38
CA MET A 2 8.70 -5.84 0.55
C MET A 2 9.94 -5.33 -0.19
N ASP A 3 11.07 -5.21 0.50
CA ASP A 3 12.32 -4.77 -0.09
C ASP A 3 12.82 -5.74 -1.16
N ASP A 4 12.64 -7.03 -0.95
CA ASP A 4 13.03 -8.06 -1.92
C ASP A 4 12.19 -7.98 -3.20
N GLN A 5 10.89 -7.74 -3.06
CA GLN A 5 9.99 -7.59 -4.21
C GLN A 5 10.36 -6.34 -5.02
N VAL A 6 10.63 -5.25 -4.35
CA VAL A 6 11.04 -4.00 -5.01
C VAL A 6 12.37 -4.18 -5.74
N ALA A 7 13.35 -4.80 -5.09
CA ALA A 7 14.66 -5.05 -5.71
C ALA A 7 14.53 -5.90 -6.96
N ALA A 8 13.67 -6.92 -6.95
CA ALA A 8 13.42 -7.78 -8.11
C ALA A 8 12.81 -6.98 -9.28
N LEU A 9 11.89 -6.08 -8.99
CA LEU A 9 11.26 -5.24 -10.01
C LEU A 9 12.26 -4.22 -10.58
N GLN A 10 13.06 -3.60 -9.73
CA GLN A 10 14.10 -2.65 -10.15
C GLN A 10 15.13 -3.33 -11.04
N ALA A 11 15.50 -4.57 -10.73
CA ALA A 11 16.43 -5.35 -11.55
C ALA A 11 15.90 -5.59 -12.97
N ARG A 12 14.59 -5.54 -13.16
CA ARG A 12 13.93 -5.65 -14.47
C ARG A 12 13.68 -4.31 -15.12
N GLY A 13 14.20 -3.23 -14.55
CA GLY A 13 14.02 -1.88 -15.10
C GLY A 13 12.68 -1.25 -14.80
N LEU A 14 11.90 -1.79 -13.87
CA LEU A 14 10.61 -1.24 -13.49
C LEU A 14 10.78 -0.20 -12.37
N PRO A 15 10.16 0.99 -12.49
CA PRO A 15 10.30 2.04 -11.48
C PRO A 15 9.39 1.75 -10.28
N ALA A 16 9.93 0.99 -9.33
CA ALA A 16 9.25 0.59 -8.09
C ALA A 16 10.03 1.08 -6.88
N THR A 17 9.31 1.36 -5.79
CA THR A 17 9.92 1.66 -4.50
C THR A 17 9.01 1.21 -3.38
N CYS A 18 9.50 1.24 -2.14
CA CYS A 18 8.71 0.99 -0.94
C CYS A 18 8.99 2.06 0.10
N ILE A 19 7.98 2.35 0.91
CA ILE A 19 8.11 3.28 2.03
C ILE A 19 7.55 2.60 3.26
N HIS A 20 8.39 2.41 4.27
CA HIS A 20 8.01 1.77 5.53
C HIS A 20 8.82 2.35 6.71
N SER A 21 8.41 2.00 7.92
CA SER A 21 8.96 2.60 9.15
C SER A 21 10.41 2.21 9.44
N LEU A 22 10.92 1.13 8.86
CA LEU A 22 12.30 0.69 9.07
C LEU A 22 13.31 1.51 8.28
N LEU A 23 12.87 2.28 7.30
CA LEU A 23 13.74 3.19 6.57
C LEU A 23 14.08 4.40 7.43
N GLU A 24 15.31 4.92 7.28
CA GLU A 24 15.67 6.17 7.91
C GLU A 24 14.82 7.32 7.34
N ARG A 25 14.62 8.34 8.16
CA ARG A 25 13.78 9.49 7.80
C ARG A 25 14.20 10.13 6.48
N ASP A 26 15.48 10.37 6.28
CA ASP A 26 15.99 11.00 5.07
C ASP A 26 15.74 10.14 3.84
N GLU A 27 15.88 8.82 3.98
CA GLU A 27 15.59 7.90 2.89
C GLU A 27 14.10 7.88 2.56
N ARG A 28 13.23 7.90 3.57
CA ARG A 28 11.79 7.99 3.33
C ARG A 28 11.42 9.26 2.58
N GLN A 29 12.01 10.39 2.96
CA GLN A 29 11.77 11.67 2.31
C GLN A 29 12.25 11.67 0.86
N ARG A 30 13.40 11.09 0.59
CA ARG A 30 13.92 10.97 -0.79
C ARG A 30 12.99 10.13 -1.66
N ARG A 31 12.52 9.00 -1.13
CA ARG A 31 11.61 8.13 -1.88
C ARG A 31 10.26 8.79 -2.13
N LEU A 32 9.73 9.47 -1.14
CA LEU A 32 8.47 10.20 -1.30
C LEU A 32 8.59 11.32 -2.33
N ALA A 33 9.70 12.04 -2.33
CA ALA A 33 9.96 13.07 -3.33
C ALA A 33 9.98 12.51 -4.75
N ARG A 34 10.54 11.32 -4.95
CA ARG A 34 10.53 10.64 -6.23
C ARG A 34 9.13 10.22 -6.65
N VAL A 35 8.32 9.77 -5.70
CA VAL A 35 6.91 9.47 -5.95
C VAL A 35 6.17 10.72 -6.39
N GLU A 36 6.34 11.83 -5.68
CA GLU A 36 5.71 13.11 -5.99
C GLU A 36 6.15 13.66 -7.37
N ALA A 37 7.38 13.36 -7.76
CA ALA A 37 7.90 13.77 -9.06
C ALA A 37 7.39 12.92 -10.22
N GLY A 38 6.60 11.87 -9.95
CA GLY A 38 6.08 10.97 -10.98
C GLY A 38 7.09 9.96 -11.50
N GLU A 39 8.21 9.77 -10.80
CA GLU A 39 9.26 8.84 -11.22
C GLU A 39 8.99 7.40 -10.81
N VAL A 40 7.99 7.16 -9.96
CA VAL A 40 7.66 5.83 -9.44
C VAL A 40 6.31 5.40 -9.99
N ARG A 41 6.24 4.20 -10.55
CA ARG A 41 5.00 3.63 -11.06
C ARG A 41 4.36 2.63 -10.11
N LEU A 42 5.17 1.99 -9.26
CA LEU A 42 4.69 0.98 -8.32
C LEU A 42 5.24 1.31 -6.93
N LEU A 43 4.33 1.63 -6.01
CA LEU A 43 4.68 1.99 -4.65
C LEU A 43 4.14 0.93 -3.70
N TYR A 44 5.04 0.33 -2.91
CA TYR A 44 4.68 -0.60 -1.84
C TYR A 44 4.69 0.14 -0.52
N VAL A 45 3.59 0.05 0.21
CA VAL A 45 3.49 0.66 1.54
C VAL A 45 2.78 -0.28 2.50
N THR A 46 3.06 -0.13 3.78
CA THR A 46 2.28 -0.78 4.82
C THR A 46 1.07 0.09 5.18
N PRO A 47 -0.08 -0.51 5.57
CA PRO A 47 -1.30 0.27 5.84
C PRO A 47 -1.13 1.36 6.91
N GLU A 48 -0.33 1.12 7.93
CA GLU A 48 -0.09 2.09 9.00
C GLU A 48 0.61 3.35 8.52
N ARG A 49 1.25 3.33 7.34
CA ARG A 49 1.89 4.52 6.78
C ARG A 49 0.89 5.65 6.51
N PHE A 50 -0.37 5.30 6.28
CA PHE A 50 -1.42 6.29 6.05
C PHE A 50 -1.84 7.05 7.32
N ARG A 51 -1.35 6.65 8.49
CA ARG A 51 -1.49 7.44 9.72
C ARG A 51 -0.52 8.60 9.78
N VAL A 52 0.55 8.56 9.00
CA VAL A 52 1.56 9.61 9.01
C VAL A 52 0.99 10.84 8.32
N GLU A 53 1.01 11.97 9.02
CA GLU A 53 0.49 13.22 8.49
C GLU A 53 1.17 13.60 7.19
N GLY A 54 0.36 13.96 6.20
CA GLY A 54 0.84 14.39 4.90
C GLY A 54 1.11 13.27 3.90
N PHE A 55 1.21 12.02 4.34
CA PHE A 55 1.51 10.91 3.42
C PHE A 55 0.37 10.68 2.42
N LEU A 56 -0.87 10.61 2.92
CA LEU A 56 -2.03 10.41 2.03
C LEU A 56 -2.18 11.56 1.05
N ALA A 57 -1.98 12.80 1.50
CA ALA A 57 -2.06 13.97 0.64
C ALA A 57 -1.02 13.93 -0.47
N ALA A 58 0.19 13.49 -0.17
CA ALA A 58 1.25 13.35 -1.16
C ALA A 58 0.90 12.30 -2.22
N VAL A 59 0.33 11.17 -1.81
CA VAL A 59 -0.11 10.12 -2.73
C VAL A 59 -1.30 10.58 -3.56
N GLN A 60 -2.25 11.31 -2.97
CA GLN A 60 -3.37 11.89 -3.71
C GLN A 60 -2.91 12.83 -4.82
N LYS A 61 -1.91 13.62 -4.54
CA LYS A 61 -1.36 14.61 -5.48
C LYS A 61 -0.80 13.97 -6.74
N VAL A 62 -0.17 12.82 -6.59
CA VAL A 62 0.39 12.07 -7.71
C VAL A 62 -0.70 11.42 -8.56
N GLY A 63 -1.75 10.96 -7.90
CA GLY A 63 -2.81 10.20 -8.54
C GLY A 63 -2.51 8.71 -8.57
N VAL A 64 -3.47 7.91 -8.11
CA VAL A 64 -3.36 6.45 -8.06
C VAL A 64 -4.35 5.87 -9.05
N HIS A 65 -3.85 5.12 -10.03
CA HIS A 65 -4.68 4.49 -11.03
C HIS A 65 -5.27 3.16 -10.58
N ARG A 66 -4.55 2.43 -9.73
CA ARG A 66 -4.95 1.13 -9.20
C ARG A 66 -4.40 0.93 -7.81
N LEU A 67 -5.17 0.23 -7.00
CA LEU A 67 -4.80 -0.12 -5.64
C LEU A 67 -4.84 -1.64 -5.51
N ALA A 68 -3.79 -2.22 -4.94
CA ALA A 68 -3.77 -3.64 -4.61
C ALA A 68 -3.55 -3.80 -3.11
N VAL A 69 -4.37 -4.62 -2.48
CA VAL A 69 -4.26 -4.94 -1.06
C VAL A 69 -3.84 -6.39 -0.94
N ASP A 70 -2.59 -6.60 -0.54
CA ASP A 70 -2.09 -7.93 -0.26
C ASP A 70 -2.46 -8.31 1.17
N GLU A 71 -2.47 -9.61 1.46
CA GLU A 71 -2.89 -10.11 2.77
C GLU A 71 -4.28 -9.59 3.16
N ALA A 72 -5.22 -9.55 2.21
CA ALA A 72 -6.54 -8.95 2.38
C ALA A 72 -7.38 -9.61 3.46
N HIS A 73 -7.01 -10.82 3.92
CA HIS A 73 -7.67 -11.45 5.07
C HIS A 73 -7.56 -10.60 6.34
N CYS A 74 -6.56 -9.70 6.41
CA CYS A 74 -6.40 -8.77 7.54
C CYS A 74 -7.51 -7.73 7.61
N LEU A 75 -8.32 -7.57 6.56
CA LEU A 75 -9.49 -6.69 6.54
C LEU A 75 -10.66 -7.27 7.34
N SER A 76 -10.71 -8.58 7.49
CA SER A 76 -11.85 -9.25 8.11
C SER A 76 -11.65 -9.44 9.61
N GLN A 77 -12.63 -9.03 10.41
CA GLN A 77 -12.67 -9.28 11.84
C GLN A 77 -12.80 -10.78 12.15
N TRP A 78 -13.25 -11.56 11.20
CA TRP A 78 -13.40 -13.02 11.34
C TRP A 78 -12.15 -13.77 10.91
N GLY A 79 -11.15 -13.07 10.40
CA GLY A 79 -9.87 -13.66 9.99
C GLY A 79 -8.94 -13.86 11.19
N HIS A 80 -8.04 -14.82 11.04
CA HIS A 80 -7.06 -15.16 12.10
C HIS A 80 -5.98 -14.10 12.30
N ASP A 81 -5.85 -13.15 11.38
CA ASP A 81 -4.79 -12.13 11.41
C ASP A 81 -5.38 -10.73 11.15
N PHE A 82 -6.52 -10.46 11.77
CA PHE A 82 -7.17 -9.16 11.66
C PHE A 82 -6.26 -8.03 12.13
N ARG A 83 -6.10 -7.00 11.29
CA ARG A 83 -5.31 -5.81 11.60
C ARG A 83 -6.15 -4.55 11.43
N PRO A 84 -6.37 -3.78 12.50
CA PRO A 84 -7.24 -2.60 12.44
C PRO A 84 -6.84 -1.58 11.37
N ASP A 85 -5.55 -1.44 11.08
CA ASP A 85 -5.09 -0.50 10.04
C ASP A 85 -5.62 -0.83 8.65
N TYR A 86 -5.93 -2.09 8.40
CA TYR A 86 -6.52 -2.50 7.12
C TYR A 86 -7.93 -1.95 6.95
N LEU A 87 -8.68 -1.74 8.02
CA LEU A 87 -10.04 -1.17 7.93
C LEU A 87 -10.03 0.26 7.39
N ARG A 88 -8.96 1.00 7.60
CA ARG A 88 -8.82 2.36 7.11
C ARG A 88 -8.57 2.43 5.61
N LEU A 89 -8.23 1.32 4.99
CA LEU A 89 -7.94 1.28 3.55
C LEU A 89 -9.17 1.62 2.71
N GLY A 90 -10.37 1.37 3.19
CA GLY A 90 -11.59 1.81 2.53
C GLY A 90 -11.67 3.33 2.43
N GLU A 91 -11.34 4.04 3.51
CA GLU A 91 -11.30 5.49 3.52
C GLU A 91 -10.17 6.02 2.63
N VAL A 92 -9.01 5.36 2.68
CA VAL A 92 -7.87 5.71 1.82
C VAL A 92 -8.26 5.58 0.36
N ARG A 93 -8.92 4.49 -0.01
CA ARG A 93 -9.37 4.29 -1.39
C ARG A 93 -10.32 5.40 -1.84
N ARG A 94 -11.28 5.78 -1.00
CA ARG A 94 -12.20 6.88 -1.31
C ARG A 94 -11.44 8.20 -1.48
N ALA A 95 -10.48 8.47 -0.60
CA ALA A 95 -9.66 9.66 -0.69
C ALA A 95 -8.80 9.70 -1.95
N LEU A 96 -8.45 8.55 -2.51
CA LEU A 96 -7.68 8.43 -3.74
C LEU A 96 -8.56 8.46 -5.01
N GLY A 97 -9.86 8.72 -4.88
CA GLY A 97 -10.77 8.80 -6.00
C GLY A 97 -11.39 7.47 -6.42
N ASN A 98 -11.47 6.52 -5.53
CA ASN A 98 -12.04 5.19 -5.75
C ASN A 98 -11.40 4.44 -6.93
N PRO A 99 -10.05 4.31 -6.98
CA PRO A 99 -9.43 3.56 -8.06
C PRO A 99 -9.84 2.08 -8.00
N PRO A 100 -9.79 1.36 -9.11
CA PRO A 100 -10.00 -0.09 -9.10
C PRO A 100 -9.11 -0.74 -8.05
N CYS A 101 -9.68 -1.65 -7.27
CA CYS A 101 -8.99 -2.30 -6.16
C CYS A 101 -8.97 -3.82 -6.36
N LEU A 102 -7.78 -4.40 -6.20
CA LEU A 102 -7.56 -5.84 -6.20
C LEU A 102 -7.18 -6.28 -4.80
N ALA A 103 -7.94 -7.20 -4.23
CA ALA A 103 -7.65 -7.77 -2.91
C ALA A 103 -7.11 -9.19 -3.08
N LEU A 104 -5.96 -9.46 -2.48
CA LEU A 104 -5.23 -10.72 -2.61
C LEU A 104 -5.02 -11.36 -1.24
N SER A 105 -5.28 -12.64 -1.11
CA SER A 105 -4.96 -13.40 0.09
C SER A 105 -4.83 -14.87 -0.24
N ALA A 106 -3.83 -15.53 0.35
CA ALA A 106 -3.63 -16.96 0.20
C ALA A 106 -4.45 -17.79 1.21
N THR A 107 -5.00 -17.16 2.26
CA THR A 107 -5.56 -17.85 3.42
C THR A 107 -6.99 -17.44 3.78
N ALA A 108 -7.70 -16.73 2.90
CA ALA A 108 -9.05 -16.27 3.20
C ALA A 108 -10.06 -17.42 3.12
N THR A 109 -10.79 -17.67 4.22
CA THR A 109 -11.93 -18.59 4.23
C THR A 109 -13.13 -17.96 3.49
N PRO A 110 -14.17 -18.73 3.13
CA PRO A 110 -15.36 -18.15 2.50
C PRO A 110 -16.02 -17.04 3.32
N ASP A 111 -16.07 -17.16 4.64
CA ASP A 111 -16.64 -16.11 5.51
C ASP A 111 -15.77 -14.84 5.48
N VAL A 112 -14.45 -14.99 5.51
CA VAL A 112 -13.51 -13.89 5.39
C VAL A 112 -13.63 -13.23 4.02
N GLN A 113 -13.75 -14.02 2.96
CA GLN A 113 -13.91 -13.50 1.59
C GLN A 113 -15.15 -12.62 1.47
N ARG A 114 -16.26 -13.01 2.10
CA ARG A 114 -17.49 -12.22 2.07
C ARG A 114 -17.34 -10.89 2.81
N ASP A 115 -16.50 -10.86 3.85
CA ASP A 115 -16.28 -9.66 4.67
C ASP A 115 -15.30 -8.67 4.02
N ILE A 116 -14.49 -9.12 3.11
CA ILE A 116 -13.55 -8.28 2.37
C ILE A 116 -14.31 -7.49 1.29
#